data_0c8c5d1de7bb50f5279b6760f54521dd
#
_entry.id   0c8c5d1de7bb50f5279b6760f54521dd
#
_cell.length_a   1.000
_cell.length_b   1.000
_cell.length_c   1.000
_cell.angle_alpha   90.00
_cell.angle_beta   90.00
_cell.angle_gamma   90.00
#
_symmetry.space_group_name_H-M   'P 1'
#
loop_
_entity.id
_entity.type
_entity.pdbx_description
1 polymer ?
#
loop_
_entity_poly.entity_id
_entity_poly.type
_entity_poly.pdbx_seq_one_letter_code
_entity_poly.pdbx_strand_id
1 'polypeptide(L)'
;MLTHKGTQTIETDRLILRRAVREDAEPMFRNWASDPEVTKFLTWPTHESIAVSEMVIGLWLQEYEKESYYQWMIESKEIGQPIGTISVVRQNESIAEAEIGYCIGRQWWRKGIMTEALSAAIGYLFTEVGMNRIAARHDPNNPHSGGVMRKCGMKYEGTHRSADRNNQGICDAAIYAILRSEWQKPRHFMEAYSASGDADLVQEIYRRYDEESRLNKTPAARVEFLTTIRYIEKYLTPGAKILDLGAGAGEYSLHFARKGYRVSAMELADANIAAFRTKMTDDDQIDLVQGNALDLSRYDSDSFDAVLLFGPLYHLHEEADKLRCIEEAKRVCKPDGRIFFAFISNDIVILTMQQAHSDYLMAGDYDKETFRLDDFPFVFHTPDHCRELLAKADIQICHEVATDGASELLQDLVNGLDEASYQQYLRYHFYICEKPEFLGMSNHLLFVGQK
;
A
#
# COMPACT_ATOMS: atom_id res chain seq x y z
N MET A 1 29.98 -3.42 -1.61
CA MET A 1 30.77 -4.26 -2.53
C MET A 1 29.90 -5.45 -2.86
N LEU A 2 29.77 -5.85 -4.14
CA LEU A 2 29.01 -7.05 -4.51
C LEU A 2 29.73 -8.29 -4.02
N THR A 3 28.95 -9.26 -3.51
CA THR A 3 29.47 -10.58 -3.11
C THR A 3 28.66 -11.64 -3.84
N HIS A 4 29.17 -12.06 -5.00
CA HIS A 4 28.52 -13.10 -5.77
C HIS A 4 28.62 -14.44 -5.04
N LYS A 5 27.48 -15.15 -4.97
CA LYS A 5 27.35 -16.47 -4.30
C LYS A 5 26.78 -17.54 -5.24
N GLY A 6 26.57 -17.19 -6.51
CA GLY A 6 25.91 -18.04 -7.49
C GLY A 6 24.44 -18.32 -7.15
N THR A 7 23.86 -19.22 -7.92
CA THR A 7 22.49 -19.68 -7.69
C THR A 7 22.43 -20.55 -6.43
N GLN A 8 21.88 -20.03 -5.34
CA GLN A 8 21.59 -20.76 -4.11
C GLN A 8 20.12 -21.17 -4.07
N THR A 9 19.81 -22.22 -3.31
CA THR A 9 18.42 -22.61 -3.10
C THR A 9 17.70 -21.59 -2.22
N ILE A 10 16.49 -21.19 -2.64
CA ILE A 10 15.62 -20.29 -1.90
C ILE A 10 14.28 -21.01 -1.71
N GLU A 11 13.85 -21.15 -0.47
CA GLU A 11 12.54 -21.72 -0.14
C GLU A 11 11.55 -20.61 0.20
N THR A 12 10.31 -20.78 -0.28
CA THR A 12 9.16 -19.97 0.06
C THR A 12 8.03 -20.89 0.53
N ASP A 13 6.85 -20.34 0.82
CA ASP A 13 5.72 -21.15 1.30
C ASP A 13 5.33 -22.25 0.31
N ARG A 14 5.26 -21.95 -0.99
CA ARG A 14 4.77 -22.85 -2.03
C ARG A 14 5.85 -23.34 -2.99
N LEU A 15 7.05 -22.72 -2.98
CA LEU A 15 8.06 -22.91 -4.01
C LEU A 15 9.43 -23.27 -3.43
N ILE A 16 10.23 -23.93 -4.26
CA ILE A 16 11.67 -24.09 -4.10
C ILE A 16 12.33 -23.54 -5.36
N LEU A 17 13.06 -22.43 -5.25
CA LEU A 17 13.89 -21.91 -6.31
C LEU A 17 15.28 -22.58 -6.18
N ARG A 18 15.65 -23.41 -7.12
CA ARG A 18 16.87 -24.23 -7.05
C ARG A 18 17.62 -24.28 -8.37
N ARG A 19 18.86 -24.76 -8.33
CA ARG A 19 19.59 -25.09 -9.56
C ARG A 19 18.85 -26.16 -10.36
N ALA A 20 18.96 -26.10 -11.68
CA ALA A 20 18.48 -27.15 -12.56
C ALA A 20 19.30 -28.45 -12.36
N VAL A 21 18.64 -29.57 -12.56
CA VAL A 21 19.26 -30.89 -12.68
C VAL A 21 18.86 -31.51 -14.05
N ARG A 22 19.59 -32.56 -14.49
CA ARG A 22 19.32 -33.14 -15.81
C ARG A 22 17.90 -33.67 -15.97
N GLU A 23 17.34 -34.17 -14.89
CA GLU A 23 15.99 -34.75 -14.80
C GLU A 23 14.89 -33.70 -15.00
N ASP A 24 15.21 -32.42 -14.93
CA ASP A 24 14.24 -31.33 -15.14
C ASP A 24 13.90 -31.13 -16.63
N ALA A 25 14.59 -31.77 -17.57
CA ALA A 25 14.39 -31.56 -19.00
C ALA A 25 12.97 -31.94 -19.48
N GLU A 26 12.45 -33.09 -19.02
CA GLU A 26 11.12 -33.54 -19.36
C GLU A 26 10.02 -32.64 -18.72
N PRO A 27 10.05 -32.35 -17.41
CA PRO A 27 9.15 -31.39 -16.80
C PRO A 27 9.24 -30.00 -17.46
N MET A 28 10.42 -29.49 -17.78
CA MET A 28 10.61 -28.22 -18.48
C MET A 28 9.87 -28.21 -19.81
N PHE A 29 10.11 -29.21 -20.65
CA PHE A 29 9.46 -29.35 -21.95
C PHE A 29 7.94 -29.38 -21.80
N ARG A 30 7.43 -30.28 -20.95
CA ARG A 30 6.00 -30.52 -20.78
C ARG A 30 5.26 -29.35 -20.15
N ASN A 31 5.84 -28.72 -19.13
CA ASN A 31 5.13 -27.77 -18.28
C ASN A 31 5.09 -26.34 -18.85
N TRP A 32 6.11 -25.93 -19.68
CA TRP A 32 6.12 -24.57 -20.25
C TRP A 32 6.89 -24.42 -21.56
N ALA A 33 8.03 -25.12 -21.77
CA ALA A 33 8.92 -24.76 -22.86
C ALA A 33 8.38 -25.14 -24.26
N SER A 34 7.51 -26.15 -24.35
CA SER A 34 6.84 -26.57 -25.58
C SER A 34 5.52 -25.81 -25.87
N ASP A 35 5.07 -24.92 -24.97
CA ASP A 35 3.82 -24.18 -25.15
C ASP A 35 4.09 -22.84 -25.87
N PRO A 36 3.61 -22.66 -27.13
CA PRO A 36 3.82 -21.42 -27.88
C PRO A 36 3.14 -20.20 -27.26
N GLU A 37 2.10 -20.35 -26.46
CA GLU A 37 1.49 -19.23 -25.74
C GLU A 37 2.37 -18.76 -24.58
N VAL A 38 3.12 -19.66 -23.92
CA VAL A 38 4.10 -19.29 -22.89
C VAL A 38 5.31 -18.61 -23.53
N THR A 39 5.82 -19.13 -24.65
CA THR A 39 7.01 -18.61 -25.29
C THR A 39 6.78 -17.39 -26.17
N LYS A 40 5.52 -17.03 -26.44
CA LYS A 40 5.10 -15.94 -27.32
C LYS A 40 5.88 -14.65 -27.15
N PHE A 41 6.08 -14.22 -25.90
CA PHE A 41 6.77 -12.97 -25.54
C PHE A 41 8.20 -13.20 -25.03
N LEU A 42 8.75 -14.41 -25.20
CA LEU A 42 10.12 -14.73 -24.77
C LEU A 42 11.12 -14.51 -25.91
N THR A 43 12.37 -14.34 -25.55
CA THR A 43 13.48 -14.13 -26.51
C THR A 43 14.03 -15.42 -27.10
N TRP A 44 13.60 -16.57 -26.58
CA TRP A 44 13.98 -17.90 -27.07
C TRP A 44 12.77 -18.64 -27.64
N PRO A 45 12.98 -19.49 -28.68
CA PRO A 45 11.89 -20.14 -29.39
C PRO A 45 11.25 -21.27 -28.57
N THR A 46 10.01 -21.62 -28.90
CA THR A 46 9.33 -22.81 -28.37
C THR A 46 10.22 -24.05 -28.62
N HIS A 47 10.39 -24.89 -27.61
CA HIS A 47 11.16 -26.12 -27.74
C HIS A 47 10.38 -27.15 -28.57
N GLU A 48 10.97 -27.64 -29.64
CA GLU A 48 10.35 -28.61 -30.56
C GLU A 48 10.43 -30.06 -30.01
N SER A 49 11.34 -30.32 -29.07
CA SER A 49 11.53 -31.65 -28.47
C SER A 49 12.18 -31.54 -27.09
N ILE A 50 12.11 -32.63 -26.32
CA ILE A 50 12.80 -32.76 -25.03
C ILE A 50 14.31 -32.56 -25.19
N ALA A 51 14.91 -33.00 -26.31
CA ALA A 51 16.34 -32.84 -26.57
C ALA A 51 16.79 -31.37 -26.58
N VAL A 52 15.91 -30.43 -26.97
CA VAL A 52 16.21 -28.99 -26.85
C VAL A 52 16.27 -28.57 -25.38
N SER A 53 15.34 -29.05 -24.55
CA SER A 53 15.35 -28.77 -23.10
C SER A 53 16.60 -29.39 -22.43
N GLU A 54 16.99 -30.59 -22.80
CA GLU A 54 18.22 -31.25 -22.31
C GLU A 54 19.48 -30.44 -22.66
N MET A 55 19.54 -29.92 -23.89
CA MET A 55 20.65 -29.07 -24.34
C MET A 55 20.71 -27.77 -23.52
N VAL A 56 19.59 -27.11 -23.33
CA VAL A 56 19.50 -25.85 -22.55
C VAL A 56 19.91 -26.07 -21.11
N ILE A 57 19.40 -27.11 -20.46
CA ILE A 57 19.81 -27.47 -19.09
C ILE A 57 21.30 -27.81 -19.02
N GLY A 58 21.82 -28.53 -20.03
CA GLY A 58 23.23 -28.82 -20.12
C GLY A 58 24.13 -27.58 -20.14
N LEU A 59 23.70 -26.50 -20.79
CA LEU A 59 24.41 -25.22 -20.78
C LEU A 59 24.30 -24.55 -19.40
N TRP A 60 23.13 -24.54 -18.75
CA TRP A 60 22.99 -23.97 -17.40
C TRP A 60 23.86 -24.70 -16.37
N LEU A 61 23.97 -26.03 -16.45
CA LEU A 61 24.80 -26.82 -15.55
C LEU A 61 26.29 -26.43 -15.64
N GLN A 62 26.79 -26.06 -16.83
CA GLN A 62 28.17 -25.55 -17.00
C GLN A 62 28.30 -24.12 -16.44
N GLU A 63 27.30 -23.27 -16.62
CA GLU A 63 27.36 -21.89 -16.13
C GLU A 63 27.28 -21.76 -14.61
N TYR A 64 26.73 -22.75 -13.88
CA TYR A 64 26.70 -22.77 -12.40
C TYR A 64 28.10 -22.84 -11.73
N GLU A 65 29.15 -23.08 -12.49
CA GLU A 65 30.55 -22.94 -12.02
C GLU A 65 30.88 -21.46 -11.69
N LYS A 66 30.16 -20.52 -12.28
CA LYS A 66 30.38 -19.08 -12.08
C LYS A 66 29.55 -18.57 -10.89
N GLU A 67 30.19 -17.95 -9.92
CA GLU A 67 29.51 -17.35 -8.76
C GLU A 67 28.62 -16.15 -9.16
N SER A 68 28.83 -15.54 -10.33
CA SER A 68 27.99 -14.46 -10.85
C SER A 68 26.82 -14.95 -11.71
N TYR A 69 26.59 -16.25 -11.81
CA TYR A 69 25.50 -16.82 -12.60
C TYR A 69 24.29 -17.17 -11.73
N TYR A 70 23.12 -16.63 -12.11
CA TYR A 70 21.87 -16.77 -11.37
C TYR A 70 20.77 -17.27 -12.30
N GLN A 71 20.43 -18.54 -12.19
CA GLN A 71 19.39 -19.24 -12.95
C GLN A 71 18.70 -20.25 -12.03
N TRP A 72 17.44 -20.02 -11.72
CA TRP A 72 16.65 -20.92 -10.88
C TRP A 72 15.56 -21.61 -11.68
N MET A 73 15.37 -22.89 -11.40
CA MET A 73 14.12 -23.60 -11.63
C MET A 73 13.16 -23.21 -10.53
N ILE A 74 11.90 -22.93 -10.87
CA ILE A 74 10.81 -22.71 -9.93
C ILE A 74 10.11 -24.05 -9.74
N GLU A 75 10.39 -24.75 -8.66
CA GLU A 75 9.74 -26.00 -8.29
C GLU A 75 8.52 -25.72 -7.42
N SER A 76 7.38 -26.30 -7.76
CA SER A 76 6.18 -26.28 -6.91
C SER A 76 6.28 -27.38 -5.85
N LYS A 77 6.17 -27.01 -4.57
CA LYS A 77 6.12 -27.96 -3.44
C LYS A 77 4.91 -28.88 -3.52
N GLU A 78 3.79 -28.42 -4.11
CA GLU A 78 2.54 -29.19 -4.24
C GLU A 78 2.72 -30.42 -5.13
N ILE A 79 3.44 -30.28 -6.24
CA ILE A 79 3.61 -31.36 -7.23
C ILE A 79 5.02 -31.92 -7.35
N GLY A 80 5.99 -31.34 -6.61
CA GLY A 80 7.40 -31.77 -6.61
C GLY A 80 8.06 -31.69 -7.98
N GLN A 81 7.68 -30.75 -8.84
CA GLN A 81 8.20 -30.57 -10.19
C GLN A 81 8.45 -29.11 -10.53
N PRO A 82 9.41 -28.79 -11.42
CA PRO A 82 9.60 -27.46 -11.93
C PRO A 82 8.42 -27.04 -12.82
N ILE A 83 8.00 -25.81 -12.65
CA ILE A 83 6.85 -25.20 -13.32
C ILE A 83 7.19 -23.93 -14.09
N GLY A 84 8.45 -23.48 -14.00
CA GLY A 84 8.96 -22.28 -14.66
C GLY A 84 10.42 -22.01 -14.30
N THR A 85 10.92 -20.86 -14.75
CA THR A 85 12.28 -20.39 -14.44
C THR A 85 12.30 -18.89 -14.13
N ILE A 86 13.32 -18.49 -13.38
CA ILE A 86 13.69 -17.11 -13.11
C ILE A 86 15.20 -16.97 -13.14
N SER A 87 15.72 -15.90 -13.77
CA SER A 87 17.16 -15.71 -13.95
C SER A 87 17.57 -14.25 -14.04
N VAL A 88 18.83 -13.99 -13.73
CA VAL A 88 19.48 -12.70 -14.07
C VAL A 88 19.97 -12.77 -15.51
N VAL A 89 19.37 -12.00 -16.40
CA VAL A 89 19.66 -12.01 -17.84
C VAL A 89 20.71 -10.98 -18.24
N ARG A 90 20.93 -9.96 -17.40
CA ARG A 90 21.96 -8.94 -17.57
C ARG A 90 22.42 -8.42 -16.21
N GLN A 91 23.69 -8.05 -16.13
CA GLN A 91 24.27 -7.42 -14.95
C GLN A 91 25.10 -6.19 -15.34
N ASN A 92 25.09 -5.18 -14.48
CA ASN A 92 25.98 -4.02 -14.55
C ASN A 92 26.61 -3.80 -13.16
N GLU A 93 27.81 -4.32 -12.98
CA GLU A 93 28.53 -4.25 -11.70
C GLU A 93 28.87 -2.82 -11.27
N SER A 94 29.06 -1.89 -12.23
CA SER A 94 29.45 -0.50 -11.93
C SER A 94 28.41 0.25 -11.12
N ILE A 95 27.14 -0.13 -11.23
CA ILE A 95 26.01 0.44 -10.47
C ILE A 95 25.28 -0.63 -9.62
N ALA A 96 25.87 -1.82 -9.53
CA ALA A 96 25.32 -2.98 -8.83
C ALA A 96 23.87 -3.30 -9.26
N GLU A 97 23.62 -3.39 -10.57
CA GLU A 97 22.32 -3.68 -11.17
C GLU A 97 22.27 -5.11 -11.71
N ALA A 98 21.11 -5.76 -11.50
CA ALA A 98 20.73 -7.00 -12.14
C ALA A 98 19.38 -6.83 -12.87
N GLU A 99 19.29 -7.34 -14.10
CA GLU A 99 18.04 -7.43 -14.83
C GLU A 99 17.52 -8.86 -14.79
N ILE A 100 16.25 -9.04 -14.35
CA ILE A 100 15.62 -10.35 -14.17
C ILE A 100 14.66 -10.65 -15.34
N GLY A 101 14.77 -11.89 -15.84
CA GLY A 101 13.81 -12.50 -16.75
C GLY A 101 13.16 -13.72 -16.11
N TYR A 102 11.91 -14.00 -16.44
CA TYR A 102 11.16 -15.13 -15.91
C TYR A 102 10.08 -15.65 -16.86
N CYS A 103 9.72 -16.91 -16.68
CA CYS A 103 8.58 -17.54 -17.32
C CYS A 103 7.97 -18.63 -16.44
N ILE A 104 6.70 -18.93 -16.62
CA ILE A 104 5.99 -19.99 -15.91
C ILE A 104 4.93 -20.61 -16.81
N GLY A 105 4.67 -21.89 -16.66
CA GLY A 105 3.67 -22.61 -17.41
C GLY A 105 2.25 -22.04 -17.22
N ARG A 106 1.46 -22.10 -18.31
CA ARG A 106 0.13 -21.49 -18.43
C ARG A 106 -0.85 -21.93 -17.33
N GLN A 107 -0.80 -23.18 -16.91
CA GLN A 107 -1.69 -23.71 -15.87
C GLN A 107 -1.44 -23.10 -14.46
N TRP A 108 -0.32 -22.36 -14.26
CA TRP A 108 0.03 -21.67 -13.03
C TRP A 108 -0.12 -20.14 -13.13
N TRP A 109 -0.61 -19.63 -14.27
CA TRP A 109 -0.87 -18.19 -14.40
C TRP A 109 -1.96 -17.72 -13.44
N ARG A 110 -1.88 -16.46 -13.04
CA ARG A 110 -2.86 -15.77 -12.17
C ARG A 110 -3.04 -16.37 -10.76
N LYS A 111 -2.12 -17.23 -10.33
CA LYS A 111 -2.14 -17.86 -8.99
C LYS A 111 -1.14 -17.22 -8.00
N GLY A 112 -0.55 -16.05 -8.33
CA GLY A 112 0.44 -15.37 -7.50
C GLY A 112 1.82 -16.04 -7.42
N ILE A 113 2.01 -17.19 -8.07
CA ILE A 113 3.25 -17.99 -8.01
C ILE A 113 4.46 -17.22 -8.54
N MET A 114 4.34 -16.54 -9.69
CA MET A 114 5.45 -15.78 -10.24
C MET A 114 5.80 -14.56 -9.37
N THR A 115 4.81 -13.93 -8.73
CA THR A 115 5.05 -12.84 -7.77
C THR A 115 5.87 -13.35 -6.57
N GLU A 116 5.54 -14.52 -6.03
CA GLU A 116 6.28 -15.17 -4.94
C GLU A 116 7.72 -15.47 -5.35
N ALA A 117 7.91 -16.09 -6.52
CA ALA A 117 9.24 -16.43 -7.05
C ALA A 117 10.11 -15.19 -7.31
N LEU A 118 9.55 -14.17 -8.00
CA LEU A 118 10.28 -12.94 -8.33
C LEU A 118 10.68 -12.19 -7.07
N SER A 119 9.81 -12.09 -6.11
CA SER A 119 10.10 -11.42 -4.85
C SER A 119 11.17 -12.14 -4.04
N ALA A 120 11.18 -13.47 -4.02
CA ALA A 120 12.23 -14.26 -3.35
C ALA A 120 13.60 -14.05 -4.02
N ALA A 121 13.64 -14.03 -5.35
CA ALA A 121 14.86 -13.75 -6.11
C ALA A 121 15.36 -12.31 -5.90
N ILE A 122 14.47 -11.30 -5.89
CA ILE A 122 14.81 -9.91 -5.56
C ILE A 122 15.41 -9.84 -4.15
N GLY A 123 14.77 -10.49 -3.18
CA GLY A 123 15.27 -10.58 -1.81
C GLY A 123 16.70 -11.10 -1.75
N TYR A 124 16.94 -12.23 -2.33
CA TYR A 124 18.28 -12.85 -2.39
C TYR A 124 19.34 -11.93 -3.02
N LEU A 125 19.02 -11.30 -4.14
CA LEU A 125 19.95 -10.42 -4.84
C LEU A 125 20.27 -9.16 -4.02
N PHE A 126 19.33 -8.63 -3.24
CA PHE A 126 19.57 -7.48 -2.37
C PHE A 126 20.32 -7.85 -1.08
N THR A 127 19.97 -8.96 -0.41
CA THR A 127 20.53 -9.31 0.91
C THR A 127 21.84 -10.07 0.79
N GLU A 128 21.89 -11.07 -0.08
CA GLU A 128 23.01 -12.01 -0.14
C GLU A 128 24.08 -11.56 -1.12
N VAL A 129 23.70 -10.96 -2.25
CA VAL A 129 24.64 -10.51 -3.30
C VAL A 129 25.02 -9.04 -3.11
N GLY A 130 24.12 -8.23 -2.57
CA GLY A 130 24.37 -6.81 -2.33
C GLY A 130 24.07 -5.92 -3.55
N MET A 131 23.19 -6.36 -4.47
CA MET A 131 22.74 -5.52 -5.56
C MET A 131 22.11 -4.23 -5.02
N ASN A 132 22.20 -3.13 -5.80
CA ASN A 132 21.60 -1.85 -5.49
C ASN A 132 20.28 -1.64 -6.23
N ARG A 133 20.15 -2.25 -7.41
CA ARG A 133 19.02 -2.08 -8.31
C ARG A 133 18.67 -3.41 -8.99
N ILE A 134 17.38 -3.72 -9.03
CA ILE A 134 16.86 -4.84 -9.80
C ILE A 134 15.92 -4.29 -10.85
N ALA A 135 16.21 -4.57 -12.12
CA ALA A 135 15.39 -4.20 -13.26
C ALA A 135 14.69 -5.43 -13.87
N ALA A 136 13.61 -5.19 -14.57
CA ALA A 136 12.95 -6.16 -15.43
C ALA A 136 12.22 -5.42 -16.55
N ARG A 137 11.98 -6.10 -17.67
CA ARG A 137 11.24 -5.53 -18.80
C ARG A 137 10.21 -6.49 -19.35
N HIS A 138 9.23 -5.95 -20.02
CA HIS A 138 8.24 -6.76 -20.76
C HIS A 138 7.75 -6.04 -22.02
N ASP A 139 7.25 -6.79 -22.99
CA ASP A 139 6.48 -6.25 -24.10
C ASP A 139 5.17 -5.65 -23.58
N PRO A 140 4.80 -4.38 -23.90
CA PRO A 140 3.52 -3.79 -23.48
C PRO A 140 2.29 -4.63 -23.83
N ASN A 141 2.38 -5.48 -24.88
CA ASN A 141 1.33 -6.44 -25.23
C ASN A 141 1.24 -7.64 -24.26
N ASN A 142 2.15 -7.75 -23.29
CA ASN A 142 2.11 -8.72 -22.20
C ASN A 142 1.91 -8.02 -20.83
N PRO A 143 0.75 -7.39 -20.57
CA PRO A 143 0.53 -6.60 -19.35
C PRO A 143 0.60 -7.43 -18.07
N HIS A 144 0.39 -8.76 -18.15
CA HIS A 144 0.48 -9.64 -16.98
C HIS A 144 1.90 -9.72 -16.41
N SER A 145 2.93 -9.63 -17.25
CA SER A 145 4.32 -9.57 -16.78
C SER A 145 4.60 -8.30 -15.99
N GLY A 146 4.13 -7.14 -16.49
CA GLY A 146 4.18 -5.87 -15.75
C GLY A 146 3.42 -5.94 -14.41
N GLY A 147 2.27 -6.64 -14.37
CA GLY A 147 1.52 -6.87 -13.14
C GLY A 147 2.31 -7.63 -12.06
N VAL A 148 3.11 -8.63 -12.46
CA VAL A 148 4.02 -9.34 -11.54
C VAL A 148 5.09 -8.40 -11.02
N MET A 149 5.72 -7.59 -11.87
CA MET A 149 6.77 -6.63 -11.49
C MET A 149 6.26 -5.63 -10.44
N ARG A 150 5.08 -5.05 -10.68
CA ARG A 150 4.45 -4.11 -9.73
C ARG A 150 4.15 -4.75 -8.37
N LYS A 151 3.58 -5.95 -8.37
CA LYS A 151 3.31 -6.70 -7.12
C LYS A 151 4.57 -7.01 -6.32
N CYS A 152 5.73 -7.01 -6.96
CA CYS A 152 7.03 -7.11 -6.30
C CYS A 152 7.62 -5.73 -5.91
N GLY A 153 6.86 -4.64 -6.00
CA GLY A 153 7.29 -3.30 -5.64
C GLY A 153 8.16 -2.60 -6.68
N MET A 154 8.25 -3.14 -7.91
CA MET A 154 9.01 -2.50 -8.99
C MET A 154 8.21 -1.33 -9.58
N LYS A 155 8.87 -0.18 -9.77
CA LYS A 155 8.28 1.02 -10.36
C LYS A 155 8.49 1.05 -11.87
N TYR A 156 7.48 1.51 -12.60
CA TYR A 156 7.58 1.77 -14.03
C TYR A 156 8.45 3.00 -14.30
N GLU A 157 9.44 2.87 -15.20
CA GLU A 157 10.39 3.94 -15.53
C GLU A 157 10.22 4.48 -16.95
N GLY A 158 9.44 3.80 -17.77
CA GLY A 158 9.17 4.23 -19.15
C GLY A 158 9.12 3.08 -20.14
N THR A 159 8.73 3.40 -21.38
CA THR A 159 8.72 2.44 -22.49
C THR A 159 9.73 2.89 -23.56
N HIS A 160 10.68 2.03 -23.84
CA HIS A 160 11.63 2.21 -24.94
C HIS A 160 11.01 1.63 -26.21
N ARG A 161 10.85 2.46 -27.25
CA ARG A 161 10.22 2.05 -28.52
C ARG A 161 11.17 1.21 -29.35
N SER A 162 10.67 0.09 -29.87
CA SER A 162 11.41 -0.86 -30.74
C SER A 162 12.77 -1.25 -30.15
N ALA A 163 12.81 -1.46 -28.82
CA ALA A 163 14.05 -1.65 -28.07
C ALA A 163 14.27 -3.08 -27.60
N ASP A 164 13.37 -4.00 -27.97
CA ASP A 164 13.48 -5.42 -27.65
C ASP A 164 13.00 -6.29 -28.80
N ARG A 165 13.18 -7.60 -28.67
CA ARG A 165 12.72 -8.59 -29.63
C ARG A 165 12.26 -9.85 -28.91
N ASN A 166 11.10 -10.36 -29.32
CA ASN A 166 10.55 -11.62 -28.85
C ASN A 166 10.09 -12.48 -30.05
N ASN A 167 9.38 -13.58 -29.82
CA ASN A 167 8.89 -14.47 -30.87
C ASN A 167 7.81 -13.85 -31.77
N GLN A 168 7.30 -12.66 -31.43
CA GLN A 168 6.40 -11.88 -32.28
C GLN A 168 7.15 -10.85 -33.17
N GLY A 169 8.46 -10.70 -32.99
CA GLY A 169 9.30 -9.76 -33.74
C GLY A 169 9.88 -8.65 -32.88
N ILE A 170 10.18 -7.50 -33.50
CA ILE A 170 10.65 -6.30 -32.82
C ILE A 170 9.47 -5.71 -32.03
N CYS A 171 9.69 -5.38 -30.75
CA CYS A 171 8.68 -4.84 -29.87
C CYS A 171 9.20 -3.69 -29.01
N ASP A 172 8.30 -2.98 -28.37
CA ASP A 172 8.63 -2.02 -27.34
C ASP A 172 8.99 -2.75 -26.05
N ALA A 173 9.78 -2.09 -25.19
CA ALA A 173 10.17 -2.60 -23.88
C ALA A 173 9.67 -1.67 -22.78
N ALA A 174 8.69 -2.08 -22.00
CA ALA A 174 8.28 -1.41 -20.77
C ALA A 174 9.26 -1.79 -19.66
N ILE A 175 9.95 -0.80 -19.09
CA ILE A 175 11.02 -0.96 -18.12
C ILE A 175 10.48 -0.74 -16.72
N TYR A 176 10.79 -1.66 -15.82
CA TYR A 176 10.49 -1.58 -14.39
C TYR A 176 11.75 -1.78 -13.58
N ALA A 177 11.84 -1.14 -12.43
CA ALA A 177 12.93 -1.37 -11.50
C ALA A 177 12.53 -1.14 -10.05
N ILE A 178 13.31 -1.72 -9.14
CA ILE A 178 13.25 -1.47 -7.71
C ILE A 178 14.67 -1.25 -7.18
N LEU A 179 14.84 -0.25 -6.32
CA LEU A 179 16.08 0.03 -5.63
C LEU A 179 16.12 -0.71 -4.29
N ARG A 180 17.35 -1.05 -3.84
CA ARG A 180 17.54 -1.67 -2.53
C ARG A 180 16.94 -0.85 -1.38
N SER A 181 17.03 0.47 -1.47
CA SER A 181 16.42 1.40 -0.50
C SER A 181 14.88 1.37 -0.49
N GLU A 182 14.27 0.93 -1.59
CA GLU A 182 12.82 0.77 -1.74
C GLU A 182 12.36 -0.63 -1.34
N TRP A 183 13.18 -1.66 -1.62
CA TRP A 183 12.85 -3.06 -1.39
C TRP A 183 12.70 -3.45 0.09
N GLN A 184 13.39 -2.81 0.99
CA GLN A 184 13.23 -3.08 2.44
C GLN A 184 11.84 -2.72 2.97
N LYS A 185 10.94 -2.23 2.11
CA LYS A 185 9.65 -1.65 2.47
C LYS A 185 8.41 -2.55 2.44
N PRO A 186 8.22 -3.63 1.65
CA PRO A 186 6.90 -4.29 1.66
C PRO A 186 6.80 -5.70 2.25
N ARG A 187 7.81 -6.56 2.23
CA ARG A 187 7.63 -8.00 2.48
C ARG A 187 7.81 -8.50 3.91
N HIS A 188 8.77 -8.00 4.65
CA HIS A 188 8.83 -8.23 6.10
C HIS A 188 7.59 -7.66 6.81
N PHE A 189 6.88 -6.81 6.13
CA PHE A 189 5.71 -6.13 6.63
C PHE A 189 4.49 -7.07 6.74
N MET A 190 4.20 -7.88 5.71
CA MET A 190 3.07 -8.82 5.70
C MET A 190 3.30 -10.03 6.60
N GLU A 191 4.53 -10.58 6.60
CA GLU A 191 4.89 -11.74 7.44
C GLU A 191 5.02 -11.35 8.93
N ALA A 192 5.56 -10.16 9.23
CA ALA A 192 5.61 -9.62 10.58
C ALA A 192 4.20 -9.26 11.09
N TYR A 193 3.31 -8.76 10.22
CA TYR A 193 1.94 -8.42 10.57
C TYR A 193 1.12 -9.63 11.02
N SER A 194 1.19 -10.75 10.31
CA SER A 194 0.48 -11.99 10.72
C SER A 194 0.91 -12.52 12.09
N ALA A 195 2.04 -12.04 12.61
CA ALA A 195 2.61 -12.46 13.89
C ALA A 195 2.46 -11.42 15.03
N SER A 196 2.28 -10.11 14.73
CA SER A 196 2.46 -9.03 15.71
C SER A 196 1.23 -8.13 15.96
N GLY A 197 0.22 -8.16 15.09
CA GLY A 197 -1.03 -7.39 15.26
C GLY A 197 -0.98 -5.93 14.80
N ASP A 198 -2.17 -5.26 14.81
CA ASP A 198 -2.36 -3.91 14.25
C ASP A 198 -1.45 -2.83 14.85
N ALA A 199 -1.14 -2.91 16.15
CA ALA A 199 -0.32 -1.91 16.81
C ALA A 199 1.11 -1.82 16.26
N ASP A 200 1.75 -2.96 16.00
CA ASP A 200 3.09 -3.01 15.43
C ASP A 200 3.09 -2.59 13.97
N LEU A 201 2.02 -2.91 13.24
CA LEU A 201 1.81 -2.46 11.87
C LEU A 201 1.76 -0.93 11.79
N VAL A 202 0.99 -0.28 12.66
CA VAL A 202 0.88 1.18 12.74
C VAL A 202 2.24 1.82 13.04
N GLN A 203 3.01 1.28 13.99
CA GLN A 203 4.36 1.76 14.30
C GLN A 203 5.26 1.76 13.06
N GLU A 204 5.23 0.67 12.30
CA GLU A 204 6.10 0.52 11.13
C GLU A 204 5.64 1.39 9.94
N ILE A 205 4.32 1.57 9.74
CA ILE A 205 3.78 2.48 8.73
C ILE A 205 4.33 3.89 8.95
N TYR A 206 4.14 4.45 10.13
CA TYR A 206 4.46 5.85 10.41
C TYR A 206 5.96 6.13 10.61
N ARG A 207 6.82 5.14 10.72
CA ARG A 207 8.27 5.32 10.54
C ARG A 207 8.64 5.65 9.08
N ARG A 208 7.78 5.36 8.13
CA ARG A 208 8.03 5.46 6.68
C ARG A 208 7.18 6.50 5.98
N TYR A 209 6.01 6.80 6.50
CA TYR A 209 5.11 7.81 5.97
C TYR A 209 5.38 9.17 6.62
N ASP A 210 5.46 10.19 5.77
CA ASP A 210 5.50 11.60 6.21
C ASP A 210 4.07 12.07 6.49
N GLU A 211 3.58 11.80 7.71
CA GLU A 211 2.29 12.31 8.18
C GLU A 211 2.36 13.80 8.53
N GLU A 212 3.56 14.33 8.77
CA GLU A 212 3.77 15.70 9.25
C GLU A 212 3.23 16.76 8.31
N SER A 213 3.38 16.54 7.00
CA SER A 213 2.97 17.53 5.99
C SER A 213 1.65 17.19 5.29
N ARG A 214 1.04 16.02 5.55
CA ARG A 214 -0.07 15.47 4.77
C ARG A 214 -1.22 16.46 4.56
N LEU A 215 -1.74 17.04 5.61
CA LEU A 215 -2.91 17.93 5.59
C LEU A 215 -2.64 19.36 5.12
N ASN A 216 -1.38 19.79 5.08
CA ASN A 216 -1.01 21.18 4.77
C ASN A 216 -0.06 21.34 3.60
N LYS A 217 0.32 20.25 2.93
CA LYS A 217 1.31 20.24 1.85
C LYS A 217 0.88 21.04 0.62
N THR A 218 -0.40 21.00 0.28
CA THR A 218 -0.97 21.68 -0.90
C THR A 218 -2.35 22.25 -0.59
N PRO A 219 -2.86 23.21 -1.39
CA PRO A 219 -4.25 23.67 -1.29
C PRO A 219 -5.27 22.53 -1.39
N ALA A 220 -5.08 21.56 -2.28
CA ALA A 220 -5.96 20.39 -2.42
C ALA A 220 -5.99 19.53 -1.14
N ALA A 221 -4.82 19.20 -0.57
CA ALA A 221 -4.73 18.43 0.67
C ALA A 221 -5.36 19.17 1.86
N ARG A 222 -5.28 20.50 1.88
CA ARG A 222 -5.83 21.34 2.95
C ARG A 222 -7.36 21.34 3.02
N VAL A 223 -8.06 20.93 1.97
CA VAL A 223 -9.54 20.86 1.93
C VAL A 223 -10.05 19.91 3.02
N GLU A 224 -9.44 18.75 3.21
CA GLU A 224 -9.78 17.80 4.28
C GLU A 224 -9.71 18.46 5.66
N PHE A 225 -8.59 19.08 5.96
CA PHE A 225 -8.38 19.76 7.25
C PHE A 225 -9.43 20.86 7.49
N LEU A 226 -9.63 21.74 6.52
CA LEU A 226 -10.58 22.88 6.64
C LEU A 226 -12.03 22.40 6.78
N THR A 227 -12.40 21.32 6.10
CA THR A 227 -13.73 20.73 6.21
C THR A 227 -13.92 20.10 7.59
N THR A 228 -12.96 19.31 8.05
CA THR A 228 -13.03 18.62 9.33
C THR A 228 -13.14 19.61 10.50
N ILE A 229 -12.26 20.63 10.57
CA ILE A 229 -12.35 21.64 11.65
C ILE A 229 -13.67 22.39 11.63
N ARG A 230 -14.22 22.70 10.45
CA ARG A 230 -15.52 23.37 10.31
C ARG A 230 -16.66 22.57 10.98
N TYR A 231 -16.64 21.22 10.86
CA TYR A 231 -17.66 20.38 11.48
C TYR A 231 -17.43 20.21 12.97
N ILE A 232 -16.19 20.13 13.45
CA ILE A 232 -15.88 20.07 14.87
C ILE A 232 -16.31 21.38 15.57
N GLU A 233 -15.98 22.52 14.98
CA GLU A 233 -16.28 23.85 15.55
C GLU A 233 -17.79 24.12 15.69
N LYS A 234 -18.67 23.46 14.92
CA LYS A 234 -20.14 23.57 15.09
C LYS A 234 -20.61 23.12 16.48
N TYR A 235 -19.85 22.26 17.17
CA TYR A 235 -20.26 21.63 18.42
C TYR A 235 -19.41 22.06 19.62
N LEU A 236 -18.35 22.84 19.41
CA LEU A 236 -17.49 23.27 20.48
C LEU A 236 -17.98 24.57 21.13
N THR A 237 -18.04 24.58 22.46
CA THR A 237 -18.23 25.77 23.26
C THR A 237 -16.90 26.27 23.84
N PRO A 238 -16.74 27.55 24.22
CA PRO A 238 -15.50 28.05 24.80
C PRO A 238 -15.04 27.21 25.99
N GLY A 239 -13.79 26.78 25.97
CA GLY A 239 -13.20 25.96 27.02
C GLY A 239 -13.55 24.46 26.99
N ALA A 240 -14.20 23.99 25.93
CA ALA A 240 -14.50 22.57 25.73
C ALA A 240 -13.23 21.71 25.83
N LYS A 241 -13.42 20.49 26.30
CA LYS A 241 -12.38 19.46 26.38
C LYS A 241 -12.48 18.55 25.17
N ILE A 242 -11.38 18.40 24.45
CA ILE A 242 -11.26 17.58 23.24
C ILE A 242 -10.32 16.41 23.53
N LEU A 243 -10.70 15.20 23.15
CA LEU A 243 -9.82 14.05 23.07
C LEU A 243 -9.54 13.73 21.60
N ASP A 244 -8.26 13.72 21.23
CA ASP A 244 -7.79 13.41 19.87
C ASP A 244 -7.11 12.03 19.88
N LEU A 245 -7.76 11.02 19.31
CA LEU A 245 -7.33 9.63 19.26
C LEU A 245 -6.76 9.29 17.87
N GLY A 246 -5.50 8.89 17.84
CA GLY A 246 -4.71 8.77 16.63
C GLY A 246 -4.30 10.17 16.12
N ALA A 247 -3.76 10.98 17.05
CA ALA A 247 -3.50 12.40 16.81
C ALA A 247 -2.45 12.69 15.72
N GLY A 248 -1.75 11.65 15.21
CA GLY A 248 -0.73 11.78 14.19
C GLY A 248 0.35 12.79 14.59
N ALA A 249 0.75 13.63 13.65
CA ALA A 249 1.71 14.72 13.90
C ALA A 249 1.08 15.97 14.57
N GLY A 250 -0.16 15.88 15.05
CA GLY A 250 -0.80 16.87 15.93
C GLY A 250 -1.53 18.03 15.26
N GLU A 251 -1.82 17.97 13.98
CA GLU A 251 -2.42 19.11 13.23
C GLU A 251 -3.75 19.59 13.85
N TYR A 252 -4.67 18.68 14.14
CA TYR A 252 -5.95 19.02 14.78
C TYR A 252 -5.75 19.46 16.23
N SER A 253 -4.98 18.72 17.01
CA SER A 253 -4.68 19.03 18.40
C SER A 253 -4.08 20.43 18.59
N LEU A 254 -3.06 20.78 17.79
CA LEU A 254 -2.43 22.10 17.82
C LEU A 254 -3.37 23.22 17.40
N HIS A 255 -4.20 22.97 16.36
CA HIS A 255 -5.19 23.95 15.92
C HIS A 255 -6.16 24.32 17.05
N PHE A 256 -6.72 23.31 17.73
CA PHE A 256 -7.69 23.57 18.79
C PHE A 256 -7.06 24.11 20.07
N ALA A 257 -5.88 23.63 20.46
CA ALA A 257 -5.17 24.18 21.60
C ALA A 257 -4.85 25.67 21.43
N ARG A 258 -4.38 26.07 20.24
CA ARG A 258 -4.09 27.49 19.90
C ARG A 258 -5.34 28.37 19.81
N LYS A 259 -6.53 27.76 19.69
CA LYS A 259 -7.82 28.44 19.81
C LYS A 259 -8.35 28.50 21.26
N GLY A 260 -7.60 27.98 22.24
CA GLY A 260 -7.94 28.04 23.66
C GLY A 260 -8.79 26.89 24.16
N TYR A 261 -8.91 25.79 23.41
CA TYR A 261 -9.53 24.55 23.88
C TYR A 261 -8.55 23.71 24.68
N ARG A 262 -9.06 22.87 25.58
CA ARG A 262 -8.24 21.90 26.34
C ARG A 262 -8.16 20.60 25.55
N VAL A 263 -6.97 20.24 25.12
CA VAL A 263 -6.76 19.06 24.27
C VAL A 263 -5.99 17.98 25.03
N SER A 264 -6.55 16.77 25.06
CA SER A 264 -5.80 15.54 25.35
C SER A 264 -5.59 14.80 24.03
N ALA A 265 -4.35 14.46 23.72
CA ALA A 265 -3.96 13.78 22.49
C ALA A 265 -3.36 12.42 22.80
N MET A 266 -3.84 11.38 22.17
CA MET A 266 -3.28 10.03 22.25
C MET A 266 -2.83 9.58 20.87
N GLU A 267 -1.58 9.13 20.78
CA GLU A 267 -0.99 8.62 19.54
C GLU A 267 -0.25 7.32 19.86
N LEU A 268 -0.32 6.36 18.93
CA LEU A 268 0.32 5.06 19.07
C LEU A 268 1.77 5.09 18.57
N ALA A 269 2.01 5.74 17.41
CA ALA A 269 3.28 5.69 16.69
C ALA A 269 4.33 6.63 17.26
N ASP A 270 5.49 6.11 17.63
CA ASP A 270 6.63 6.87 18.15
C ASP A 270 7.08 8.00 17.21
N ALA A 271 7.08 7.74 15.90
CA ALA A 271 7.49 8.71 14.90
C ALA A 271 6.54 9.92 14.86
N ASN A 272 5.23 9.68 14.94
CA ASN A 272 4.21 10.74 14.98
C ASN A 272 4.32 11.56 16.27
N ILE A 273 4.52 10.92 17.42
CA ILE A 273 4.73 11.60 18.70
C ILE A 273 5.97 12.49 18.64
N ALA A 274 7.05 12.00 18.05
CA ALA A 274 8.27 12.79 17.90
C ALA A 274 8.02 14.03 17.02
N ALA A 275 7.36 13.87 15.87
CA ALA A 275 6.98 14.97 14.98
C ALA A 275 6.02 15.95 15.68
N PHE A 276 5.03 15.46 16.41
CA PHE A 276 4.10 16.30 17.17
C PHE A 276 4.82 17.18 18.18
N ARG A 277 5.73 16.60 18.97
CA ARG A 277 6.51 17.32 19.98
C ARG A 277 7.37 18.44 19.39
N THR A 278 7.87 18.28 18.16
CA THR A 278 8.67 19.35 17.51
C THR A 278 7.84 20.60 17.18
N LYS A 279 6.52 20.46 17.04
CA LYS A 279 5.59 21.55 16.69
C LYS A 279 4.95 22.19 17.92
N MET A 280 5.01 21.52 19.08
CA MET A 280 4.47 22.04 20.34
C MET A 280 5.36 23.16 20.89
N THR A 281 4.71 24.13 21.51
CA THR A 281 5.35 25.19 22.32
C THR A 281 4.88 25.11 23.74
N ASP A 282 5.56 25.80 24.68
CA ASP A 282 5.18 25.82 26.08
C ASP A 282 3.77 26.43 26.32
N ASP A 283 3.27 27.21 25.38
CA ASP A 283 1.93 27.80 25.42
C ASP A 283 0.82 26.86 24.99
N ASP A 284 1.14 25.77 24.27
CA ASP A 284 0.16 24.80 23.79
C ASP A 284 -0.30 23.89 24.95
N GLN A 285 -1.53 24.10 25.44
CA GLN A 285 -2.13 23.29 26.52
C GLN A 285 -2.61 21.94 26.03
N ILE A 286 -1.68 21.03 25.74
CA ILE A 286 -1.95 19.68 25.21
C ILE A 286 -1.36 18.63 26.17
N ASP A 287 -2.21 17.70 26.63
CA ASP A 287 -1.77 16.47 27.30
C ASP A 287 -1.52 15.38 26.24
N LEU A 288 -0.28 15.28 25.75
CA LEU A 288 0.13 14.30 24.74
C LEU A 288 0.66 13.02 25.38
N VAL A 289 0.01 11.90 25.09
CA VAL A 289 0.39 10.59 25.59
C VAL A 289 0.55 9.56 24.49
N GLN A 290 1.47 8.63 24.71
CA GLN A 290 1.52 7.41 23.92
C GLN A 290 0.48 6.42 24.44
N GLY A 291 -0.34 5.87 23.53
CA GLY A 291 -1.37 4.92 23.94
C GLY A 291 -2.11 4.31 22.77
N ASN A 292 -2.92 3.29 23.09
CA ASN A 292 -3.75 2.59 22.12
C ASN A 292 -5.23 2.97 22.35
N ALA A 293 -5.93 3.37 21.30
CA ALA A 293 -7.34 3.74 21.38
C ALA A 293 -8.29 2.59 21.79
N LEU A 294 -7.79 1.37 21.86
CA LEU A 294 -8.50 0.21 22.45
C LEU A 294 -8.52 0.22 23.98
N ASP A 295 -7.74 1.08 24.64
CA ASP A 295 -7.67 1.20 26.09
C ASP A 295 -7.60 2.68 26.50
N LEU A 296 -8.76 3.22 26.86
CA LEU A 296 -8.90 4.59 27.36
C LEU A 296 -9.11 4.63 28.90
N SER A 297 -8.69 3.59 29.63
CA SER A 297 -8.87 3.45 31.08
C SER A 297 -8.29 4.59 31.90
N ARG A 298 -7.31 5.35 31.36
CA ARG A 298 -6.76 6.56 31.97
C ARG A 298 -7.75 7.73 32.05
N TYR A 299 -8.83 7.70 31.27
CA TYR A 299 -9.82 8.75 31.21
C TYR A 299 -11.13 8.29 31.86
N ASP A 300 -11.69 9.16 32.71
CA ASP A 300 -13.00 8.92 33.30
C ASP A 300 -14.11 8.97 32.25
N SER A 301 -15.22 8.29 32.53
CA SER A 301 -16.42 8.38 31.70
C SER A 301 -16.94 9.82 31.67
N ASP A 302 -17.59 10.19 30.58
CA ASP A 302 -18.24 11.50 30.42
C ASP A 302 -17.31 12.71 30.63
N SER A 303 -16.03 12.59 30.21
CA SER A 303 -14.98 13.59 30.45
C SER A 303 -14.82 14.61 29.35
N PHE A 304 -15.12 14.27 28.09
CA PHE A 304 -14.83 15.08 26.91
C PHE A 304 -16.10 15.58 26.20
N ASP A 305 -16.04 16.83 25.76
CA ASP A 305 -17.12 17.46 24.97
C ASP A 305 -17.07 17.03 23.51
N ALA A 306 -15.87 16.72 23.01
CA ALA A 306 -15.63 16.15 21.67
C ALA A 306 -14.56 15.06 21.73
N VAL A 307 -14.79 13.97 21.02
CA VAL A 307 -13.83 12.89 20.81
C VAL A 307 -13.57 12.75 19.31
N LEU A 308 -12.31 12.94 18.90
CA LEU A 308 -11.86 12.80 17.52
C LEU A 308 -11.26 11.40 17.38
N LEU A 309 -11.86 10.55 16.56
CA LEU A 309 -11.39 9.20 16.30
C LEU A 309 -10.80 9.17 14.88
N PHE A 310 -9.60 9.77 14.74
CA PHE A 310 -8.92 10.01 13.48
C PHE A 310 -7.70 9.12 13.35
N GLY A 311 -7.83 7.98 12.71
CA GLY A 311 -6.76 6.98 12.58
C GLY A 311 -7.21 5.58 12.95
N PRO A 312 -7.65 5.31 14.18
CA PRO A 312 -7.87 3.95 14.66
C PRO A 312 -8.76 3.09 13.76
N LEU A 313 -9.89 3.60 13.26
CA LEU A 313 -10.86 2.80 12.51
C LEU A 313 -10.39 2.31 11.14
N TYR A 314 -9.41 2.98 10.54
CA TYR A 314 -8.79 2.52 9.29
C TYR A 314 -7.44 1.82 9.50
N HIS A 315 -7.06 1.58 10.75
CA HIS A 315 -5.90 0.77 11.13
C HIS A 315 -6.29 -0.55 11.83
N LEU A 316 -7.48 -0.62 12.41
CA LEU A 316 -7.98 -1.84 13.03
C LEU A 316 -8.62 -2.74 11.97
N HIS A 317 -8.10 -3.95 11.78
CA HIS A 317 -8.60 -4.88 10.77
C HIS A 317 -9.83 -5.65 11.27
N GLU A 318 -9.81 -6.07 12.53
CA GLU A 318 -10.92 -6.84 13.12
C GLU A 318 -12.11 -5.93 13.50
N GLU A 319 -13.32 -6.31 13.08
CA GLU A 319 -14.56 -5.56 13.42
C GLU A 319 -14.77 -5.48 14.94
N ALA A 320 -14.42 -6.52 15.68
CA ALA A 320 -14.54 -6.54 17.13
C ALA A 320 -13.69 -5.45 17.80
N ASP A 321 -12.47 -5.19 17.28
CA ASP A 321 -11.60 -4.13 17.79
C ASP A 321 -12.10 -2.74 17.40
N LYS A 322 -12.66 -2.58 16.18
CA LYS A 322 -13.33 -1.32 15.78
C LYS A 322 -14.49 -1.00 16.74
N LEU A 323 -15.36 -1.96 17.01
CA LEU A 323 -16.49 -1.79 17.93
C LEU A 323 -16.00 -1.47 19.36
N ARG A 324 -14.98 -2.16 19.86
CA ARG A 324 -14.36 -1.88 21.16
C ARG A 324 -13.81 -0.44 21.23
N CYS A 325 -13.12 0.00 20.17
CA CYS A 325 -12.59 1.36 20.06
C CYS A 325 -13.72 2.42 20.11
N ILE A 326 -14.81 2.17 19.40
CA ILE A 326 -16.00 3.04 19.40
C ILE A 326 -16.66 3.07 20.79
N GLU A 327 -16.79 1.93 21.47
CA GLU A 327 -17.37 1.86 22.82
C GLU A 327 -16.52 2.62 23.87
N GLU A 328 -15.19 2.53 23.78
CA GLU A 328 -14.32 3.36 24.64
C GLU A 328 -14.46 4.86 24.33
N ALA A 329 -14.54 5.26 23.06
CA ALA A 329 -14.80 6.65 22.68
C ALA A 329 -16.16 7.13 23.20
N LYS A 330 -17.23 6.30 23.13
CA LYS A 330 -18.55 6.59 23.72
C LYS A 330 -18.48 6.76 25.25
N ARG A 331 -17.75 5.88 25.93
CA ARG A 331 -17.62 5.89 27.37
C ARG A 331 -17.03 7.23 27.86
N VAL A 332 -15.98 7.71 27.21
CA VAL A 332 -15.28 8.93 27.63
C VAL A 332 -15.95 10.21 27.12
N CYS A 333 -16.77 10.13 26.07
CA CYS A 333 -17.56 11.25 25.54
C CYS A 333 -18.75 11.55 26.46
N LYS A 334 -19.03 12.83 26.73
CA LYS A 334 -20.22 13.27 27.48
C LYS A 334 -21.52 12.91 26.74
N PRO A 335 -22.66 12.79 27.46
CA PRO A 335 -23.95 12.47 26.82
C PRO A 335 -24.40 13.48 25.73
N ASP A 336 -24.07 14.76 25.93
CA ASP A 336 -24.34 15.85 24.98
C ASP A 336 -23.16 16.16 24.06
N GLY A 337 -22.04 15.44 24.22
CA GLY A 337 -20.84 15.54 23.42
C GLY A 337 -21.00 14.96 22.00
N ARG A 338 -19.95 15.09 21.20
CA ARG A 338 -19.92 14.55 19.84
C ARG A 338 -18.66 13.71 19.64
N ILE A 339 -18.84 12.63 18.85
CA ILE A 339 -17.73 11.79 18.41
C ILE A 339 -17.60 11.97 16.90
N PHE A 340 -16.37 12.18 16.46
CA PHE A 340 -16.02 12.41 15.06
C PHE A 340 -15.22 11.22 14.58
N PHE A 341 -15.77 10.47 13.63
CA PHE A 341 -15.20 9.24 13.10
C PHE A 341 -14.63 9.49 11.72
N ALA A 342 -13.32 9.27 11.52
CA ALA A 342 -12.70 9.32 10.22
C ALA A 342 -12.56 7.91 9.62
N PHE A 343 -12.87 7.81 8.32
CA PHE A 343 -12.72 6.60 7.52
C PHE A 343 -12.00 6.92 6.21
N ILE A 344 -11.29 5.93 5.66
CA ILE A 344 -10.76 6.00 4.29
C ILE A 344 -11.77 5.32 3.36
N SER A 345 -12.14 6.01 2.28
CA SER A 345 -13.14 5.54 1.32
C SER A 345 -12.59 4.42 0.44
N ASN A 346 -13.42 3.43 0.13
CA ASN A 346 -13.12 2.42 -0.86
C ASN A 346 -13.27 2.94 -2.30
N ASP A 347 -14.26 3.82 -2.54
CA ASP A 347 -14.80 4.02 -3.89
C ASP A 347 -13.89 4.89 -4.76
N ILE A 348 -13.56 6.10 -4.31
CA ILE A 348 -12.76 7.04 -5.10
C ILE A 348 -11.26 6.68 -5.13
N VAL A 349 -10.78 5.93 -4.14
CA VAL A 349 -9.35 5.57 -4.03
C VAL A 349 -8.85 4.83 -5.28
N ILE A 350 -9.69 4.01 -5.90
CA ILE A 350 -9.33 3.33 -7.17
C ILE A 350 -9.00 4.36 -8.28
N LEU A 351 -9.75 5.47 -8.36
CA LEU A 351 -9.52 6.51 -9.37
C LEU A 351 -8.31 7.39 -9.02
N THR A 352 -8.13 7.75 -7.75
CA THR A 352 -6.94 8.52 -7.33
C THR A 352 -5.66 7.70 -7.46
N MET A 353 -5.71 6.41 -7.18
CA MET A 353 -4.61 5.48 -7.44
C MET A 353 -4.34 5.28 -8.94
N GLN A 354 -5.40 5.27 -9.79
CA GLN A 354 -5.23 5.24 -11.25
C GLN A 354 -4.54 6.51 -11.78
N GLN A 355 -4.81 7.66 -11.18
CA GLN A 355 -4.14 8.92 -11.53
C GLN A 355 -2.64 8.88 -11.18
N ALA A 356 -2.29 8.30 -10.04
CA ALA A 356 -0.91 8.12 -9.60
C ALA A 356 -0.18 6.97 -10.34
N HIS A 357 -0.91 5.94 -10.75
CA HIS A 357 -0.40 4.71 -11.37
C HIS A 357 -1.25 4.36 -12.59
N SER A 358 -0.78 4.69 -13.79
CA SER A 358 -1.52 4.67 -15.07
C SER A 358 -2.23 3.35 -15.42
N ASP A 359 -1.96 2.26 -14.73
CA ASP A 359 -2.52 0.93 -14.97
C ASP A 359 -3.22 0.32 -13.74
N TYR A 360 -3.49 1.13 -12.71
CA TYR A 360 -4.09 0.64 -11.47
C TYR A 360 -5.45 -0.04 -11.69
N LEU A 361 -6.28 0.46 -12.62
CA LEU A 361 -7.55 -0.18 -12.98
C LEU A 361 -7.41 -1.63 -13.46
N MET A 362 -6.26 -1.98 -14.08
CA MET A 362 -6.01 -3.34 -14.55
C MET A 362 -5.27 -4.21 -13.54
N ALA A 363 -4.39 -3.61 -12.73
CA ALA A 363 -3.41 -4.33 -11.94
C ALA A 363 -3.38 -3.94 -10.46
N GLY A 364 -4.23 -2.99 -10.02
CA GLY A 364 -4.31 -2.54 -8.62
C GLY A 364 -4.79 -3.64 -7.67
N ASP A 365 -4.52 -3.42 -6.39
CA ASP A 365 -4.83 -4.36 -5.30
C ASP A 365 -6.29 -4.19 -4.85
N TYR A 366 -7.20 -4.71 -5.66
CA TYR A 366 -8.64 -4.77 -5.40
C TYR A 366 -9.29 -5.92 -6.16
N ASP A 367 -10.41 -6.43 -5.67
CA ASP A 367 -11.25 -7.41 -6.34
C ASP A 367 -11.86 -6.80 -7.60
N LYS A 368 -11.66 -7.45 -8.77
CA LYS A 368 -12.04 -6.92 -10.08
C LYS A 368 -13.53 -7.04 -10.40
N GLU A 369 -14.29 -7.79 -9.61
CA GLU A 369 -15.74 -7.97 -9.78
C GLU A 369 -16.51 -7.05 -8.83
N THR A 370 -16.08 -6.94 -7.59
CA THR A 370 -16.75 -6.16 -6.55
C THR A 370 -16.17 -4.76 -6.35
N PHE A 371 -14.99 -4.47 -6.92
CA PHE A 371 -14.22 -3.24 -6.74
C PHE A 371 -13.88 -2.95 -5.26
N ARG A 372 -13.82 -4.00 -4.43
CA ARG A 372 -13.37 -3.90 -3.05
C ARG A 372 -11.84 -3.85 -3.00
N LEU A 373 -11.27 -2.80 -2.40
CA LEU A 373 -9.84 -2.68 -2.15
C LEU A 373 -9.39 -3.74 -1.14
N ASP A 374 -8.16 -4.23 -1.29
CA ASP A 374 -7.53 -5.08 -0.30
C ASP A 374 -7.23 -4.25 0.96
N ASP A 375 -7.72 -4.71 2.11
CA ASP A 375 -7.57 -4.02 3.40
C ASP A 375 -6.15 -4.18 3.94
N PHE A 376 -5.19 -3.49 3.30
CA PHE A 376 -3.81 -3.45 3.74
C PHE A 376 -3.01 -2.31 3.07
N PRO A 377 -2.21 -1.51 3.79
CA PRO A 377 -2.06 -1.47 5.25
C PRO A 377 -3.20 -0.74 5.96
N PHE A 378 -4.11 -0.15 5.22
CA PHE A 378 -5.30 0.54 5.71
C PHE A 378 -6.55 -0.29 5.42
N VAL A 379 -7.57 -0.09 6.22
CA VAL A 379 -8.91 -0.64 6.00
C VAL A 379 -9.76 0.40 5.29
N PHE A 380 -10.34 0.00 4.16
CA PHE A 380 -11.18 0.87 3.34
C PHE A 380 -12.66 0.63 3.62
N HIS A 381 -13.47 1.68 3.57
CA HIS A 381 -14.88 1.62 3.91
C HIS A 381 -15.74 2.26 2.83
N THR A 382 -16.87 1.64 2.48
CA THR A 382 -17.94 2.35 1.76
C THR A 382 -18.77 3.17 2.74
N PRO A 383 -19.51 4.22 2.31
CA PRO A 383 -20.42 4.95 3.18
C PRO A 383 -21.44 4.05 3.89
N ASP A 384 -21.94 3.02 3.22
CA ASP A 384 -22.88 2.05 3.81
C ASP A 384 -22.22 1.22 4.91
N HIS A 385 -20.99 0.73 4.69
CA HIS A 385 -20.25 0.01 5.73
C HIS A 385 -19.95 0.90 6.95
N CYS A 386 -19.65 2.20 6.75
CA CYS A 386 -19.54 3.15 7.87
C CYS A 386 -20.83 3.23 8.68
N ARG A 387 -21.98 3.37 8.01
CA ARG A 387 -23.32 3.43 8.66
C ARG A 387 -23.62 2.15 9.44
N GLU A 388 -23.35 0.98 8.85
CA GLU A 388 -23.54 -0.33 9.49
C GLU A 388 -22.69 -0.48 10.75
N LEU A 389 -21.40 -0.12 10.68
CA LEU A 389 -20.50 -0.19 11.83
C LEU A 389 -20.94 0.73 12.96
N LEU A 390 -21.33 1.97 12.66
CA LEU A 390 -21.79 2.94 13.66
C LEU A 390 -23.17 2.55 14.24
N ALA A 391 -24.05 1.96 13.43
CA ALA A 391 -25.34 1.43 13.90
C ALA A 391 -25.17 0.25 14.85
N LYS A 392 -24.21 -0.68 14.61
CA LYS A 392 -23.86 -1.76 15.53
C LYS A 392 -23.38 -1.26 16.89
N ALA A 393 -22.79 -0.08 16.93
CA ALA A 393 -22.33 0.58 18.15
C ALA A 393 -23.37 1.56 18.74
N ASP A 394 -24.64 1.55 18.30
CA ASP A 394 -25.70 2.44 18.74
C ASP A 394 -25.32 3.95 18.67
N ILE A 395 -24.60 4.35 17.63
CA ILE A 395 -24.27 5.75 17.36
C ILE A 395 -25.39 6.39 16.52
N GLN A 396 -25.96 7.48 17.04
CA GLN A 396 -26.85 8.30 16.25
C GLN A 396 -26.05 9.25 15.35
N ILE A 397 -26.07 9.02 14.02
CA ILE A 397 -25.32 9.83 13.05
C ILE A 397 -26.01 11.19 12.88
N CYS A 398 -25.26 12.27 13.04
CA CYS A 398 -25.71 13.66 12.88
C CYS A 398 -25.29 14.22 11.50
N HIS A 399 -24.08 13.89 11.02
CA HIS A 399 -23.54 14.31 9.74
C HIS A 399 -22.73 13.19 9.10
N GLU A 400 -22.80 13.14 7.77
CA GLU A 400 -21.98 12.32 6.91
C GLU A 400 -21.28 13.24 5.89
N VAL A 401 -19.96 13.30 5.88
CA VAL A 401 -19.23 14.37 5.20
C VAL A 401 -18.10 13.80 4.34
N ALA A 402 -18.08 14.20 3.08
CA ALA A 402 -16.94 14.03 2.17
C ALA A 402 -15.89 15.10 2.50
N THR A 403 -14.84 14.78 3.26
CA THR A 403 -13.95 15.81 3.82
C THR A 403 -13.04 16.46 2.80
N ASP A 404 -12.51 15.71 1.86
CA ASP A 404 -11.69 16.20 0.75
C ASP A 404 -12.47 16.26 -0.58
N GLY A 405 -13.58 15.54 -0.68
CA GLY A 405 -14.39 15.47 -1.90
C GLY A 405 -13.52 15.08 -3.10
N ALA A 406 -13.72 15.78 -4.21
CA ALA A 406 -12.92 15.54 -5.43
C ALA A 406 -11.57 16.28 -5.44
N SER A 407 -11.13 16.92 -4.33
CA SER A 407 -9.93 17.77 -4.35
C SER A 407 -8.64 16.99 -4.63
N GLU A 408 -8.53 15.74 -4.18
CA GLU A 408 -7.37 14.90 -4.53
C GLU A 408 -7.40 14.46 -5.99
N LEU A 409 -8.55 14.06 -6.50
CA LEU A 409 -8.69 13.72 -7.92
C LEU A 409 -8.42 14.91 -8.84
N LEU A 410 -8.77 16.11 -8.40
CA LEU A 410 -8.60 17.38 -9.12
C LEU A 410 -7.39 18.18 -8.60
N GLN A 411 -6.40 17.53 -8.00
CA GLN A 411 -5.32 18.21 -7.27
C GLN A 411 -4.58 19.25 -8.13
N ASP A 412 -4.29 18.97 -9.40
CA ASP A 412 -3.59 19.91 -10.28
C ASP A 412 -4.42 21.18 -10.53
N LEU A 413 -5.73 21.03 -10.72
CA LEU A 413 -6.66 22.14 -10.85
C LEU A 413 -6.73 22.96 -9.57
N VAL A 414 -6.95 22.30 -8.42
CA VAL A 414 -7.15 22.98 -7.13
C VAL A 414 -5.87 23.67 -6.67
N ASN A 415 -4.72 23.06 -6.88
CA ASN A 415 -3.41 23.63 -6.54
C ASN A 415 -3.00 24.80 -7.44
N GLY A 416 -3.57 24.90 -8.65
CA GLY A 416 -3.34 26.02 -9.59
C GLY A 416 -4.27 27.21 -9.39
N LEU A 417 -5.23 27.16 -8.46
CA LEU A 417 -6.16 28.27 -8.20
C LEU A 417 -5.45 29.44 -7.50
N ASP A 418 -5.82 30.66 -7.86
CA ASP A 418 -5.51 31.82 -7.03
C ASP A 418 -6.35 31.84 -5.74
N GLU A 419 -5.98 32.67 -4.77
CA GLU A 419 -6.63 32.71 -3.46
C GLU A 419 -8.15 32.96 -3.56
N ALA A 420 -8.60 33.86 -4.41
CA ALA A 420 -10.03 34.17 -4.56
C ALA A 420 -10.82 32.99 -5.14
N SER A 421 -10.27 32.34 -6.14
CA SER A 421 -10.80 31.12 -6.76
C SER A 421 -10.79 29.94 -5.80
N TYR A 422 -9.73 29.79 -5.00
CA TYR A 422 -9.65 28.75 -3.98
C TYR A 422 -10.69 28.95 -2.89
N GLN A 423 -10.91 30.18 -2.41
CA GLN A 423 -11.98 30.47 -1.45
C GLN A 423 -13.37 30.18 -2.03
N GLN A 424 -13.58 30.43 -3.32
CA GLN A 424 -14.84 30.07 -3.98
C GLN A 424 -14.98 28.56 -4.17
N TYR A 425 -13.88 27.84 -4.45
CA TYR A 425 -13.86 26.38 -4.48
C TYR A 425 -14.24 25.80 -3.11
N LEU A 426 -13.67 26.29 -2.01
CA LEU A 426 -14.03 25.86 -0.66
C LEU A 426 -15.52 26.08 -0.35
N ARG A 427 -16.08 27.22 -0.74
CA ARG A 427 -17.53 27.48 -0.58
C ARG A 427 -18.38 26.48 -1.35
N TYR A 428 -17.97 26.14 -2.56
CA TYR A 428 -18.64 25.12 -3.37
C TYR A 428 -18.51 23.74 -2.73
N HIS A 429 -17.31 23.37 -2.30
CA HIS A 429 -17.05 22.10 -1.60
C HIS A 429 -17.95 22.00 -0.35
N PHE A 430 -18.01 23.00 0.50
CA PHE A 430 -18.86 23.02 1.68
C PHE A 430 -20.37 22.93 1.36
N TYR A 431 -20.77 23.33 0.17
CA TYR A 431 -22.16 23.20 -0.28
C TYR A 431 -22.49 21.75 -0.69
N ILE A 432 -21.51 21.00 -1.19
CA ILE A 432 -21.74 19.64 -1.71
C ILE A 432 -21.33 18.52 -0.75
N CYS A 433 -20.45 18.78 0.23
CA CYS A 433 -19.76 17.74 1.00
C CYS A 433 -20.66 16.86 1.90
N GLU A 434 -21.91 17.30 2.21
CA GLU A 434 -22.91 16.47 2.91
C GLU A 434 -23.93 15.82 1.97
N LYS A 435 -23.85 16.05 0.66
CA LYS A 435 -24.79 15.43 -0.26
C LYS A 435 -24.43 13.95 -0.47
N PRO A 436 -25.40 13.03 -0.30
CA PRO A 436 -25.12 11.59 -0.42
C PRO A 436 -24.43 11.19 -1.72
N GLU A 437 -24.73 11.90 -2.83
CA GLU A 437 -24.16 11.64 -4.14
C GLU A 437 -22.65 11.94 -4.21
N PHE A 438 -22.11 12.69 -3.25
CA PHE A 438 -20.70 13.08 -3.24
C PHE A 438 -19.86 12.35 -2.19
N LEU A 439 -20.45 11.55 -1.30
CA LEU A 439 -19.71 10.80 -0.30
C LEU A 439 -18.70 9.84 -0.93
N GLY A 440 -19.12 9.08 -1.94
CA GLY A 440 -18.24 8.17 -2.67
C GLY A 440 -17.17 8.86 -3.55
N MET A 441 -17.19 10.19 -3.64
CA MET A 441 -16.20 11.00 -4.37
C MET A 441 -15.10 11.60 -3.46
N SER A 442 -15.00 11.13 -2.22
CA SER A 442 -14.04 11.60 -1.23
C SER A 442 -13.14 10.45 -0.80
N ASN A 443 -11.81 10.67 -0.72
CA ASN A 443 -10.89 9.68 -0.15
C ASN A 443 -11.07 9.55 1.37
N HIS A 444 -11.41 10.65 2.04
CA HIS A 444 -11.65 10.65 3.47
C HIS A 444 -13.11 11.02 3.78
N LEU A 445 -13.72 10.25 4.66
CA LEU A 445 -15.08 10.43 5.12
C LEU A 445 -15.08 10.79 6.61
N LEU A 446 -15.89 11.76 7.00
CA LEU A 446 -16.13 12.11 8.39
C LEU A 446 -17.59 11.84 8.74
N PHE A 447 -17.79 10.99 9.73
CA PHE A 447 -19.10 10.79 10.36
C PHE A 447 -19.12 11.48 11.72
N VAL A 448 -20.12 12.29 11.98
CA VAL A 448 -20.33 12.94 13.28
C VAL A 448 -21.48 12.25 13.96
N GLY A 449 -21.24 11.75 15.17
CA GLY A 449 -22.23 10.99 15.93
C GLY A 449 -22.38 11.43 17.37
N GLN A 450 -23.50 10.99 17.95
CA GLN A 450 -23.84 11.12 19.38
C GLN A 450 -24.15 9.74 19.93
N LYS A 451 -23.77 9.50 21.21
CA LYS A 451 -24.12 8.27 21.93
C LYS A 451 -25.55 8.26 22.41
#